data_8a3465843061259909851775a517e30f
#
_entry.id   8a3465843061259909851775a517e30f
#
_cell.length_a   1.000
_cell.length_b   1.000
_cell.length_c   1.000
_cell.angle_alpha   90.00
_cell.angle_beta   90.00
_cell.angle_gamma   90.00
#
_symmetry.space_group_name_H-M   'P 1'
#
loop_
_entity.id
_entity.type
_entity.pdbx_description
1 polymer ?
#
loop_
_entity_poly.entity_id
_entity_poly.type
_entity_poly.pdbx_seq_one_letter_code
_entity_poly.pdbx_strand_id
1 'polypeptide(L)'
;LKAIYISTTLIEHIEYEDEPMVGFLATTVNERFDFPFEIDIKTGNVGGPSAGLMMALNVYNNLIPEDITNSMIIAGTGTIEIDGSVGPVGGIKQKVIAAKRAGSELIIVPTANFEEAKIL
;
A
#
# COMPACT_ATOMS: atom_id res chain seq x y z
N LEU A 1 -18.12 11.76 22.48
CA LEU A 1 -16.96 10.87 22.39
C LEU A 1 -16.83 10.11 23.70
N LYS A 2 -16.85 8.79 23.66
CA LYS A 2 -16.67 7.93 24.82
C LYS A 2 -15.18 7.61 24.91
N ALA A 3 -14.52 8.04 25.98
CA ALA A 3 -13.12 7.69 26.22
C ALA A 3 -13.02 6.19 26.51
N ILE A 4 -12.12 5.50 25.84
CA ILE A 4 -11.77 4.10 26.10
C ILE A 4 -10.37 4.12 26.73
N TYR A 5 -10.26 3.55 27.92
CA TYR A 5 -8.97 3.39 28.60
C TYR A 5 -8.46 1.98 28.33
N ILE A 6 -7.27 1.89 27.75
CA ILE A 6 -6.58 0.61 27.51
C ILE A 6 -5.33 0.60 28.38
N SER A 7 -5.19 -0.43 29.21
CA SER A 7 -3.97 -0.69 29.96
C SER A 7 -3.14 -1.69 29.17
N THR A 8 -1.87 -1.38 28.95
CA THR A 8 -0.94 -2.28 28.27
C THR A 8 0.42 -2.22 28.97
N THR A 9 1.22 -3.25 28.75
CA THR A 9 2.60 -3.31 29.23
C THR A 9 3.53 -2.90 28.07
N LEU A 10 4.46 -2.01 28.36
CA LEU A 10 5.52 -1.67 27.40
C LEU A 10 6.43 -2.89 27.18
N ILE A 11 6.82 -3.12 25.95
CA ILE A 11 7.79 -4.12 25.55
C ILE A 11 9.04 -3.44 25.02
N GLU A 12 10.17 -4.12 25.07
CA GLU A 12 11.42 -3.63 24.50
C GLU A 12 11.31 -3.52 22.98
N HIS A 13 11.87 -2.45 22.41
CA HIS A 13 11.88 -2.27 20.98
C HIS A 13 12.86 -3.25 20.32
N ILE A 14 12.46 -3.84 19.20
CA ILE A 14 13.23 -4.91 18.53
C ILE A 14 14.54 -4.40 17.92
N GLU A 15 14.58 -3.13 17.50
CA GLU A 15 15.73 -2.53 16.79
C GLU A 15 16.52 -1.52 17.64
N TYR A 16 15.93 -1.03 18.72
CA TYR A 16 16.54 0.00 19.59
C TYR A 16 16.49 -0.49 21.04
N GLU A 17 17.63 -0.92 21.53
CA GLU A 17 17.81 -1.32 22.94
C GLU A 17 17.47 -0.13 23.85
N ASP A 18 16.86 -0.38 24.98
CA ASP A 18 16.43 0.60 25.99
C ASP A 18 15.29 1.56 25.58
N GLU A 19 14.67 1.40 24.42
CA GLU A 19 13.49 2.16 24.06
C GLU A 19 12.20 1.33 24.23
N PRO A 20 11.36 1.64 25.23
CA PRO A 20 10.11 0.93 25.43
C PRO A 20 9.10 1.31 24.35
N MET A 21 8.37 0.33 23.86
CA MET A 21 7.31 0.54 22.89
C MET A 21 5.99 -0.06 23.33
N VAL A 22 4.91 0.47 22.82
CA VAL A 22 3.58 -0.11 22.95
C VAL A 22 3.32 -1.03 21.76
N GLY A 23 3.27 -2.34 22.02
CA GLY A 23 3.12 -3.35 20.99
C GLY A 23 1.68 -3.49 20.48
N PHE A 24 1.11 -2.43 19.88
CA PHE A 24 -0.17 -2.53 19.19
C PHE A 24 -0.13 -1.86 17.81
N LEU A 25 -0.95 -2.37 16.93
CA LEU A 25 -1.23 -1.75 15.64
C LEU A 25 -2.59 -1.06 15.71
N ALA A 26 -2.58 0.27 15.58
CA ALA A 26 -3.82 1.03 15.44
C ALA A 26 -4.26 1.04 13.97
N THR A 27 -5.52 0.77 13.73
CA THR A 27 -6.13 0.88 12.40
C THR A 27 -7.51 1.51 12.51
N THR A 28 -7.89 2.26 11.50
CA THR A 28 -9.25 2.77 11.39
C THR A 28 -10.15 1.66 10.88
N VAL A 29 -11.27 1.48 11.57
CA VAL A 29 -12.29 0.49 11.18
C VAL A 29 -13.64 1.19 11.06
N ASN A 30 -14.47 0.69 10.14
CA ASN A 30 -15.84 1.20 9.90
C ASN A 30 -15.90 2.63 9.35
N GLU A 31 -14.91 3.10 8.62
CA GLU A 31 -15.13 4.26 7.75
C GLU A 31 -16.12 3.86 6.64
N ARG A 32 -17.20 4.63 6.54
CA ARG A 32 -18.19 4.47 5.47
C ARG A 32 -18.07 5.64 4.51
N PHE A 33 -17.85 5.30 3.26
CA PHE A 33 -17.88 6.25 2.16
C PHE A 33 -19.09 5.91 1.30
N ASP A 34 -19.99 6.87 1.10
CA ASP A 34 -21.14 6.71 0.20
C ASP A 34 -20.70 7.09 -1.22
N PHE A 35 -20.46 6.09 -2.04
CA PHE A 35 -20.20 6.28 -3.46
C PHE A 35 -21.49 6.19 -4.28
N PRO A 36 -21.60 6.94 -5.39
CA PRO A 36 -22.75 6.84 -6.29
C PRO A 36 -22.79 5.53 -7.10
N PHE A 37 -21.83 4.66 -6.92
CA PHE A 37 -21.68 3.35 -7.58
C PHE A 37 -21.06 2.35 -6.61
N GLU A 38 -21.28 1.07 -6.87
CA GLU A 38 -20.71 -0.01 -6.08
C GLU A 38 -19.26 -0.27 -6.51
N ILE A 39 -18.36 -0.37 -5.53
CA ILE A 39 -16.96 -0.75 -5.74
C ILE A 39 -16.69 -2.04 -4.97
N ASP A 40 -16.37 -3.11 -5.69
CA ASP A 40 -15.94 -4.40 -5.11
C ASP A 40 -14.47 -4.65 -5.47
N ILE A 41 -13.60 -4.57 -4.46
CA ILE A 41 -12.15 -4.79 -4.62
C ILE A 41 -11.80 -6.18 -4.06
N LYS A 42 -11.54 -7.13 -4.95
CA LYS A 42 -11.11 -8.49 -4.57
C LYS A 42 -9.59 -8.55 -4.45
N THR A 43 -9.09 -8.44 -3.25
CA THR A 43 -7.63 -8.43 -2.98
C THR A 43 -7.01 -9.82 -2.94
N GLY A 44 -7.82 -10.88 -2.84
CA GLY A 44 -7.31 -12.25 -2.66
C GLY A 44 -6.40 -12.35 -1.44
N ASN A 45 -5.17 -12.79 -1.65
CA ASN A 45 -4.16 -12.91 -0.61
C ASN A 45 -3.27 -11.66 -0.48
N VAL A 46 -3.59 -10.58 -1.19
CA VAL A 46 -2.83 -9.32 -1.10
C VAL A 46 -3.24 -8.59 0.17
N GLY A 47 -2.29 -8.42 1.09
CA GLY A 47 -2.49 -7.71 2.35
C GLY A 47 -1.53 -6.55 2.52
N GLY A 48 -1.86 -5.69 3.48
CA GLY A 48 -1.05 -4.54 3.84
C GLY A 48 -1.22 -3.33 2.90
N PRO A 49 -0.77 -2.15 3.36
CA PRO A 49 -1.04 -0.88 2.69
C PRO A 49 -0.25 -0.69 1.39
N SER A 50 0.78 -1.50 1.14
CA SER A 50 1.69 -1.34 -0.01
C SER A 50 1.07 -1.63 -1.39
N ALA A 51 -0.15 -2.15 -1.43
CA ALA A 51 -0.92 -2.35 -2.66
C ALA A 51 -1.88 -1.17 -2.96
N GLY A 52 -2.03 -0.23 -2.03
CA GLY A 52 -3.03 0.84 -2.10
C GLY A 52 -2.95 1.66 -3.38
N LEU A 53 -1.75 2.06 -3.80
CA LEU A 53 -1.53 2.79 -5.05
C LEU A 53 -2.11 2.03 -6.25
N MET A 54 -1.80 0.73 -6.38
CA MET A 54 -2.24 -0.04 -7.53
C MET A 54 -3.73 -0.32 -7.50
N MET A 55 -4.32 -0.48 -6.31
CA MET A 55 -5.77 -0.59 -6.15
C MET A 55 -6.48 0.70 -6.57
N ALA A 56 -5.98 1.85 -6.15
CA ALA A 56 -6.53 3.14 -6.53
C ALA A 56 -6.43 3.38 -8.05
N LEU A 57 -5.28 3.08 -8.65
CA LEU A 57 -5.10 3.19 -10.10
C LEU A 57 -6.01 2.23 -10.88
N ASN A 58 -6.21 1.02 -10.37
CA ASN A 58 -7.14 0.06 -10.99
C ASN A 58 -8.59 0.55 -10.93
N VAL A 59 -9.03 1.05 -9.77
CA VAL A 59 -10.37 1.65 -9.65
C VAL A 59 -10.50 2.82 -10.62
N TYR A 60 -9.53 3.73 -10.66
CA TYR A 60 -9.54 4.87 -11.57
C TYR A 60 -9.64 4.43 -13.04
N ASN A 61 -8.83 3.47 -13.46
CA ASN A 61 -8.85 2.94 -14.82
C ASN A 61 -10.20 2.33 -15.22
N ASN A 62 -10.92 1.74 -14.25
CA ASN A 62 -12.26 1.20 -14.50
C ASN A 62 -13.38 2.25 -14.52
N LEU A 63 -13.11 3.45 -14.02
CA LEU A 63 -14.09 4.55 -13.97
C LEU A 63 -14.04 5.47 -15.18
N ILE A 64 -12.95 5.44 -15.94
CA ILE A 64 -12.77 6.28 -17.13
C ILE A 64 -12.87 5.44 -18.41
N PRO A 65 -13.28 6.03 -19.54
CA PRO A 65 -13.41 5.31 -20.82
C PRO A 65 -12.05 4.90 -21.43
N GLU A 66 -11.00 5.67 -21.16
CA GLU A 66 -9.65 5.46 -21.68
C GLU A 66 -8.89 4.44 -20.83
N ASP A 67 -8.18 3.52 -21.49
CA ASP A 67 -7.25 2.63 -20.80
C ASP A 67 -5.91 3.33 -20.51
N ILE A 68 -5.67 3.72 -19.25
CA ILE A 68 -4.42 4.39 -18.84
C ILE A 68 -3.20 3.47 -18.90
N THR A 69 -3.41 2.16 -19.01
CA THR A 69 -2.31 1.20 -19.11
C THR A 69 -1.73 1.10 -20.51
N ASN A 70 -2.48 1.59 -21.49
CA ASN A 70 -2.15 1.43 -22.90
C ASN A 70 -1.90 -0.06 -23.28
N SER A 71 -2.68 -0.94 -22.68
CA SER A 71 -2.59 -2.41 -22.80
C SER A 71 -1.28 -3.03 -22.29
N MET A 72 -0.47 -2.28 -21.55
CA MET A 72 0.76 -2.80 -20.93
C MET A 72 0.46 -3.63 -19.67
N ILE A 73 1.30 -4.61 -19.42
CA ILE A 73 1.32 -5.35 -18.16
C ILE A 73 2.10 -4.52 -17.13
N ILE A 74 1.39 -3.87 -16.23
CA ILE A 74 1.97 -2.96 -15.24
C ILE A 74 1.97 -3.62 -13.86
N ALA A 75 3.13 -3.68 -13.22
CA ALA A 75 3.24 -3.95 -11.79
C ALA A 75 3.49 -2.65 -11.02
N GLY A 76 3.18 -2.64 -9.74
CA GLY A 76 3.50 -1.49 -8.91
C GLY A 76 3.34 -1.77 -7.43
N THR A 77 3.81 -0.83 -6.64
CA THR A 77 3.68 -0.84 -5.19
C THR A 77 3.73 0.58 -4.66
N GLY A 78 3.11 0.81 -3.52
CA GLY A 78 3.04 2.11 -2.84
C GLY A 78 1.86 2.14 -1.90
N THR A 79 2.00 2.84 -0.78
CA THR A 79 0.83 3.25 -0.01
C THR A 79 0.13 4.40 -0.72
N ILE A 80 -1.13 4.64 -0.40
CA ILE A 80 -1.83 5.84 -0.84
C ILE A 80 -2.53 6.45 0.37
N GLU A 81 -2.36 7.75 0.52
CA GLU A 81 -3.00 8.53 1.58
C GLU A 81 -4.27 9.22 1.06
N ILE A 82 -5.08 9.73 1.97
CA ILE A 82 -6.34 10.42 1.63
C ILE A 82 -6.11 11.65 0.74
N ASP A 83 -4.98 12.31 0.89
CA ASP A 83 -4.58 13.48 0.07
C ASP A 83 -4.01 13.10 -1.30
N GLY A 84 -3.94 11.80 -1.61
CA GLY A 84 -3.40 11.27 -2.85
C GLY A 84 -1.87 11.10 -2.86
N SER A 85 -1.19 11.41 -1.77
CA SER A 85 0.25 11.18 -1.67
C SER A 85 0.59 9.70 -1.61
N VAL A 86 1.75 9.34 -2.17
CA VAL A 86 2.23 7.96 -2.24
C VAL A 86 3.43 7.78 -1.32
N GLY A 87 3.28 6.92 -0.34
CA GLY A 87 4.31 6.63 0.64
C GLY A 87 5.25 5.48 0.25
N PRO A 88 6.45 5.44 0.84
CA PRO A 88 7.44 4.39 0.60
C PRO A 88 6.99 3.04 1.16
N VAL A 89 7.61 1.99 0.63
CA VAL A 89 7.33 0.60 1.04
C VAL A 89 8.62 -0.18 1.22
N GLY A 90 8.54 -1.25 2.01
CA GLY A 90 9.65 -2.19 2.17
C GLY A 90 9.67 -3.28 1.08
N GLY A 91 10.82 -3.97 0.97
CA GLY A 91 10.97 -5.14 0.12
C GLY A 91 10.97 -4.84 -1.38
N ILE A 92 11.48 -3.70 -1.80
CA ILE A 92 11.50 -3.27 -3.20
C ILE A 92 12.21 -4.28 -4.10
N LYS A 93 13.36 -4.80 -3.67
CA LYS A 93 14.11 -5.79 -4.47
C LYS A 93 13.27 -7.01 -4.81
N GLN A 94 12.60 -7.57 -3.81
CA GLN A 94 11.75 -8.75 -4.00
C GLN A 94 10.55 -8.44 -4.93
N LYS A 95 9.97 -7.25 -4.79
CA LYS A 95 8.84 -6.79 -5.59
C LYS A 95 9.23 -6.58 -7.05
N VAL A 96 10.37 -5.95 -7.32
CA VAL A 96 10.89 -5.77 -8.68
C VAL A 96 11.21 -7.11 -9.34
N ILE A 97 11.85 -8.04 -8.61
CA ILE A 97 12.13 -9.38 -9.12
C ILE A 97 10.83 -10.14 -9.44
N ALA A 98 9.84 -10.04 -8.56
CA ALA A 98 8.53 -10.67 -8.79
C ALA A 98 7.82 -10.09 -10.01
N ALA A 99 7.83 -8.77 -10.18
CA ALA A 99 7.25 -8.08 -11.33
C ALA A 99 7.91 -8.51 -12.65
N LYS A 100 9.25 -8.54 -12.68
CA LYS A 100 9.99 -9.04 -13.86
C LYS A 100 9.62 -10.49 -14.20
N ARG A 101 9.53 -11.36 -13.19
CA ARG A 101 9.13 -12.78 -13.39
C ARG A 101 7.68 -12.91 -13.88
N ALA A 102 6.82 -11.99 -13.49
CA ALA A 102 5.44 -11.93 -13.97
C ALA A 102 5.31 -11.35 -15.38
N GLY A 103 6.40 -10.92 -16.00
CA GLY A 103 6.39 -10.35 -17.35
C GLY A 103 5.90 -8.91 -17.40
N SER A 104 5.99 -8.16 -16.31
CA SER A 104 5.58 -6.76 -16.31
C SER A 104 6.52 -5.91 -17.19
N GLU A 105 5.91 -5.08 -18.02
CA GLU A 105 6.58 -4.17 -18.96
C GLU A 105 6.94 -2.85 -18.30
N LEU A 106 6.19 -2.48 -17.27
CA LEU A 106 6.39 -1.27 -16.47
C LEU A 106 6.25 -1.59 -14.98
N ILE A 107 7.09 -0.96 -14.16
CA ILE A 107 7.00 -1.06 -12.70
C ILE A 107 6.87 0.34 -12.11
N ILE A 108 5.80 0.56 -11.37
CA ILE A 108 5.53 1.82 -10.65
C ILE A 108 5.95 1.65 -9.20
N VAL A 109 6.82 2.55 -8.71
CA VAL A 109 7.31 2.56 -7.33
C VAL A 109 7.24 3.98 -6.76
N PRO A 110 7.12 4.15 -5.44
CA PRO A 110 7.23 5.46 -4.81
C PRO A 110 8.57 6.13 -5.13
N THR A 111 8.57 7.44 -5.28
CA THR A 111 9.80 8.21 -5.55
C THR A 111 10.90 7.92 -4.53
N ALA A 112 10.54 7.77 -3.27
CA ALA A 112 11.49 7.44 -2.20
C ALA A 112 12.16 6.06 -2.36
N ASN A 113 11.54 5.14 -3.13
CA ASN A 113 12.07 3.82 -3.41
C ASN A 113 12.75 3.70 -4.78
N PHE A 114 12.76 4.76 -5.57
CA PHE A 114 13.20 4.71 -6.97
C PHE A 114 14.67 4.28 -7.12
N GLU A 115 15.56 4.83 -6.31
CA GLU A 115 16.99 4.51 -6.41
C GLU A 115 17.27 3.03 -6.04
N GLU A 116 16.54 2.47 -5.06
CA GLU A 116 16.63 1.05 -4.74
C GLU A 116 16.09 0.16 -5.87
N ALA A 117 15.00 0.56 -6.51
CA ALA A 117 14.39 -0.19 -7.60
C ALA A 117 15.23 -0.18 -8.88
N LYS A 118 15.90 0.93 -9.18
CA LYS A 118 16.69 1.16 -10.41
C LYS A 118 17.93 0.26 -10.53
N ILE A 119 18.46 -0.20 -9.40
CA ILE A 119 19.71 -0.99 -9.36
C ILE A 119 19.48 -2.45 -9.82
N LEU A 120 18.24 -2.85 -10.06
CA LEU A 120 17.78 -4.21 -10.34
C LEU A 120 17.33 -4.39 -11.79
#